data_fff26de8fb67935b2e84dd2f156a5e5e
#
_entry.id   fff26de8fb67935b2e84dd2f156a5e5e
#
_cell.length_a   1.000
_cell.length_b   1.000
_cell.length_c   1.000
_cell.angle_alpha   90.00
_cell.angle_beta   90.00
_cell.angle_gamma   90.00
#
_symmetry.space_group_name_H-M   'P 1'
#
loop_
_entity.id
_entity.type
_entity.pdbx_description
1 polymer ?
#
loop_
_entity_poly.entity_id
_entity_poly.type
_entity_poly.pdbx_seq_one_letter_code
_entity_poly.pdbx_strand_id
1 'polypeptide(L)'
;MTTPNGSVTARGTVMQSYYDRPVVKEPVWNPEIPYYFFAGGIAGASSVLHVVARLTGNDRLARSSLLVGAAADVASPLLLVRDLGRPERFLNMFRVFKVTSPMSVGSWILLVSGGASSTAAALELLGILKPVKALAEAVSFVAGPPLATYTGALVAHTAIPVWSEARDELPWLFGASAAASAGAAAALFTPLEASGPARRAAVAGTVAELGLMQLMEHRLGVVGAVYKQGEAGTYNKIA
;
A
#
# COMPACT_ATOMS: atom_id res chain seq x y z
N MET A 1 -49.81 14.39 -8.93
CA MET A 1 -48.83 13.93 -7.92
C MET A 1 -47.74 13.15 -8.67
N THR A 2 -46.65 13.79 -9.00
CA THR A 2 -45.47 13.17 -9.63
C THR A 2 -44.66 12.52 -8.54
N THR A 3 -44.54 11.17 -8.58
CA THR A 3 -43.60 10.46 -7.73
C THR A 3 -42.18 10.79 -8.19
N PRO A 4 -41.18 10.89 -7.28
CA PRO A 4 -39.81 11.35 -7.59
C PRO A 4 -38.98 10.37 -8.40
N ASN A 5 -39.49 9.23 -8.79
CA ASN A 5 -38.80 8.26 -9.66
C ASN A 5 -39.60 8.12 -10.95
N GLY A 6 -39.05 8.67 -12.04
CA GLY A 6 -39.64 8.56 -13.38
C GLY A 6 -39.78 7.10 -13.84
N SER A 7 -40.89 6.49 -13.50
CA SER A 7 -41.23 5.14 -13.96
C SER A 7 -42.21 5.25 -15.14
N VAL A 8 -41.80 4.74 -16.28
CA VAL A 8 -42.67 4.55 -17.47
C VAL A 8 -43.23 3.15 -17.39
N THR A 9 -44.56 3.05 -17.31
CA THR A 9 -45.26 1.75 -17.31
C THR A 9 -45.67 1.38 -18.73
N ALA A 10 -45.11 0.33 -19.27
CA ALA A 10 -45.67 -0.39 -20.40
C ALA A 10 -46.14 -1.77 -19.90
N ARG A 11 -47.42 -2.00 -19.95
CA ARG A 11 -48.10 -3.26 -19.53
C ARG A 11 -47.88 -3.65 -18.06
N GLY A 12 -47.94 -2.70 -17.14
CA GLY A 12 -47.90 -3.01 -15.71
C GLY A 12 -46.50 -3.36 -15.15
N THR A 13 -45.45 -3.32 -15.96
CA THR A 13 -44.07 -3.53 -15.49
C THR A 13 -43.39 -2.17 -15.30
N VAL A 14 -42.95 -1.87 -14.09
CA VAL A 14 -42.15 -0.68 -13.79
C VAL A 14 -40.77 -0.88 -14.39
N MET A 15 -40.47 -0.25 -15.52
CA MET A 15 -39.12 -0.18 -16.05
C MET A 15 -38.33 0.83 -15.24
N GLN A 16 -37.36 0.34 -14.48
CA GLN A 16 -36.41 1.20 -13.77
C GLN A 16 -35.51 1.90 -14.79
N SER A 17 -35.57 3.23 -14.83
CA SER A 17 -34.68 4.04 -15.67
C SER A 17 -33.23 3.92 -15.20
N TYR A 18 -32.28 3.98 -16.17
CA TYR A 18 -30.85 4.12 -15.88
C TYR A 18 -30.47 5.54 -15.46
N TYR A 19 -31.34 6.54 -15.71
CA TYR A 19 -31.11 7.90 -15.29
C TYR A 19 -31.15 7.98 -13.77
N ASP A 20 -30.28 8.78 -13.18
CA ASP A 20 -30.10 8.96 -11.72
C ASP A 20 -29.48 7.77 -10.96
N ARG A 21 -28.93 6.78 -11.68
CA ARG A 21 -28.10 5.77 -11.05
C ARG A 21 -26.63 6.13 -11.20
N PRO A 22 -25.82 6.05 -10.13
CA PRO A 22 -24.38 6.24 -10.27
C PRO A 22 -23.82 5.15 -11.22
N VAL A 23 -23.19 5.59 -12.31
CA VAL A 23 -22.60 4.69 -13.32
C VAL A 23 -21.38 3.97 -12.74
N VAL A 24 -20.70 4.62 -11.81
CA VAL A 24 -19.53 4.05 -11.12
C VAL A 24 -19.99 3.61 -9.73
N LYS A 25 -19.79 2.32 -9.44
CA LYS A 25 -20.04 1.80 -8.09
C LYS A 25 -19.01 2.38 -7.14
N GLU A 26 -19.47 2.96 -6.03
CA GLU A 26 -18.56 3.38 -4.96
C GLU A 26 -17.71 2.21 -4.49
N PRO A 27 -16.39 2.40 -4.30
CA PRO A 27 -15.54 1.37 -3.74
C PRO A 27 -15.99 1.09 -2.30
N VAL A 28 -16.42 -0.13 -2.05
CA VAL A 28 -16.77 -0.61 -0.71
C VAL A 28 -15.46 -1.05 -0.05
N TRP A 29 -14.68 -0.10 0.44
CA TRP A 29 -13.45 -0.40 1.17
C TRP A 29 -13.72 -0.33 2.67
N ASN A 30 -13.58 -1.49 3.30
CA ASN A 30 -13.55 -1.57 4.74
C ASN A 30 -12.26 -0.92 5.28
N PRO A 31 -12.22 -0.51 6.54
CA PRO A 31 -11.02 0.10 7.14
C PRO A 31 -9.75 -0.77 7.03
N GLU A 32 -9.90 -2.07 6.88
CA GLU A 32 -8.80 -3.02 6.72
C GLU A 32 -7.92 -2.72 5.49
N ILE A 33 -8.51 -2.24 4.40
CA ILE A 33 -7.76 -1.98 3.15
C ILE A 33 -6.78 -0.81 3.28
N PRO A 34 -7.16 0.40 3.76
CA PRO A 34 -6.19 1.46 4.03
C PRO A 34 -5.09 1.04 5.02
N TYR A 35 -5.43 0.32 6.10
CA TYR A 35 -4.44 -0.21 7.03
C TYR A 35 -3.49 -1.23 6.38
N TYR A 36 -4.01 -2.06 5.48
CA TYR A 36 -3.19 -2.97 4.69
C TYR A 36 -2.21 -2.22 3.77
N PHE A 37 -2.64 -1.14 3.10
CA PHE A 37 -1.74 -0.30 2.29
C PHE A 37 -0.62 0.28 3.12
N PHE A 38 -0.95 0.81 4.30
CA PHE A 38 0.01 1.36 5.23
C PHE A 38 1.02 0.30 5.73
N ALA A 39 0.52 -0.86 6.19
CA ALA A 39 1.37 -1.94 6.68
C ALA A 39 2.26 -2.52 5.57
N GLY A 40 1.70 -2.77 4.38
CA GLY A 40 2.46 -3.26 3.22
C GLY A 40 3.52 -2.27 2.76
N GLY A 41 3.23 -0.97 2.82
CA GLY A 41 4.19 0.10 2.56
C GLY A 41 5.35 0.06 3.54
N ILE A 42 5.07 0.03 4.85
CA ILE A 42 6.10 -0.09 5.90
C ILE A 42 6.94 -1.35 5.67
N ALA A 43 6.32 -2.50 5.41
CA ALA A 43 7.03 -3.76 5.18
C ALA A 43 8.01 -3.65 4.01
N GLY A 44 7.52 -3.20 2.86
CA GLY A 44 8.34 -3.06 1.65
C GLY A 44 9.49 -2.08 1.80
N ALA A 45 9.26 -0.90 2.34
CA ALA A 45 10.31 0.11 2.53
C ALA A 45 11.29 -0.25 3.65
N SER A 46 10.82 -0.95 4.71
CA SER A 46 11.69 -1.42 5.79
C SER A 46 12.71 -2.46 5.32
N SER A 47 12.38 -3.30 4.34
CA SER A 47 13.32 -4.27 3.77
C SER A 47 14.50 -3.58 3.06
N VAL A 48 14.23 -2.48 2.37
CA VAL A 48 15.28 -1.65 1.75
C VAL A 48 16.12 -0.96 2.82
N LEU A 49 15.47 -0.35 3.81
CA LEU A 49 16.16 0.35 4.89
C LEU A 49 17.05 -0.62 5.70
N HIS A 50 16.59 -1.86 5.94
CA HIS A 50 17.35 -2.91 6.59
C HIS A 50 18.66 -3.21 5.86
N VAL A 51 18.59 -3.51 4.55
CA VAL A 51 19.77 -3.88 3.78
C VAL A 51 20.75 -2.71 3.65
N VAL A 52 20.24 -1.50 3.40
CA VAL A 52 21.06 -0.28 3.35
C VAL A 52 21.74 -0.03 4.70
N ALA A 53 21.04 -0.19 5.81
CA ALA A 53 21.62 -0.05 7.15
C ALA A 53 22.73 -1.08 7.41
N ARG A 54 22.54 -2.33 6.99
CA ARG A 54 23.58 -3.37 7.08
C ARG A 54 24.82 -3.04 6.25
N LEU A 55 24.62 -2.63 5.00
CA LEU A 55 25.74 -2.28 4.10
C LEU A 55 26.53 -1.08 4.61
N THR A 56 25.91 -0.19 5.38
CA THR A 56 26.57 0.96 6.00
C THR A 56 27.08 0.69 7.41
N GLY A 57 27.03 -0.55 7.89
CA GLY A 57 27.54 -0.96 9.21
C GLY A 57 26.67 -0.49 10.40
N ASN A 58 25.41 -0.11 10.15
CA ASN A 58 24.48 0.29 11.22
C ASN A 58 23.61 -0.90 11.65
N ASP A 59 24.19 -1.83 12.40
CA ASP A 59 23.51 -3.08 12.79
C ASP A 59 22.28 -2.84 13.67
N ARG A 60 22.27 -1.79 14.49
CA ARG A 60 21.11 -1.45 15.34
C ARG A 60 19.91 -1.06 14.49
N LEU A 61 20.12 -0.15 13.54
CA LEU A 61 19.06 0.24 12.60
C LEU A 61 18.63 -0.94 11.70
N ALA A 62 19.60 -1.73 11.21
CA ALA A 62 19.31 -2.89 10.40
C ALA A 62 18.38 -3.87 11.13
N ARG A 63 18.67 -4.19 12.39
CA ARG A 63 17.84 -5.07 13.20
C ARG A 63 16.44 -4.48 13.45
N SER A 64 16.35 -3.21 13.83
CA SER A 64 15.06 -2.55 14.05
C SER A 64 14.21 -2.54 12.79
N SER A 65 14.80 -2.18 11.63
CA SER A 65 14.10 -2.15 10.35
C SER A 65 13.62 -3.55 9.92
N LEU A 66 14.44 -4.60 10.15
CA LEU A 66 14.05 -5.98 9.86
C LEU A 66 12.83 -6.40 10.68
N LEU A 67 12.84 -6.14 11.98
CA LEU A 67 11.74 -6.52 12.88
C LEU A 67 10.46 -5.72 12.61
N VAL A 68 10.58 -4.42 12.35
CA VAL A 68 9.45 -3.56 11.95
C VAL A 68 8.86 -4.07 10.62
N GLY A 69 9.70 -4.33 9.62
CA GLY A 69 9.27 -4.86 8.34
C GLY A 69 8.57 -6.20 8.47
N ALA A 70 9.14 -7.15 9.21
CA ALA A 70 8.54 -8.47 9.43
C ALA A 70 7.20 -8.38 10.18
N ALA A 71 7.09 -7.53 11.20
CA ALA A 71 5.83 -7.31 11.90
C ALA A 71 4.74 -6.74 10.96
N ALA A 72 5.10 -5.80 10.11
CA ALA A 72 4.21 -5.22 9.12
C ALA A 72 3.84 -6.24 8.01
N ASP A 73 4.78 -7.08 7.58
CA ASP A 73 4.54 -8.18 6.63
C ASP A 73 3.59 -9.25 7.19
N VAL A 74 3.60 -9.49 8.49
CA VAL A 74 2.61 -10.37 9.15
C VAL A 74 1.26 -9.69 9.27
N ALA A 75 1.22 -8.41 9.62
CA ALA A 75 -0.02 -7.65 9.76
C ALA A 75 -0.76 -7.50 8.43
N SER A 76 -0.05 -7.29 7.32
CA SER A 76 -0.62 -7.06 6.00
C SER A 76 -1.55 -8.18 5.51
N PRO A 77 -1.13 -9.46 5.45
CA PRO A 77 -2.02 -10.53 5.01
C PRO A 77 -3.16 -10.78 6.00
N LEU A 78 -2.98 -10.53 7.30
CA LEU A 78 -4.06 -10.65 8.28
C LEU A 78 -5.16 -9.62 8.02
N LEU A 79 -4.81 -8.37 7.71
CA LEU A 79 -5.76 -7.34 7.33
C LEU A 79 -6.48 -7.70 6.03
N LEU A 80 -5.72 -8.17 5.02
CA LEU A 80 -6.28 -8.60 3.74
C LEU A 80 -7.24 -9.78 3.88
N VAL A 81 -6.91 -10.78 4.71
CA VAL A 81 -7.77 -11.95 4.96
C VAL A 81 -9.04 -11.55 5.70
N ARG A 82 -8.96 -10.59 6.63
CA ARG A 82 -10.15 -10.08 7.35
C ARG A 82 -11.14 -9.35 6.43
N ASP A 83 -10.63 -8.69 5.41
CA ASP A 83 -11.47 -8.03 4.40
C ASP A 83 -12.14 -9.03 3.43
N LEU A 84 -11.64 -10.26 3.34
CA LEU A 84 -12.28 -11.29 2.51
C LEU A 84 -13.62 -11.74 3.14
N GLY A 85 -14.71 -11.62 2.38
CA GLY A 85 -16.01 -12.13 2.83
C GLY A 85 -16.03 -13.64 3.13
N ARG A 86 -15.04 -14.39 2.62
CA ARG A 86 -14.82 -15.83 2.86
C ARG A 86 -13.33 -16.12 3.07
N PRO A 87 -12.82 -15.98 4.29
CA PRO A 87 -11.40 -16.15 4.62
C PRO A 87 -10.81 -17.50 4.22
N GLU A 88 -11.61 -18.57 4.25
CA GLU A 88 -11.19 -19.91 3.85
C GLU A 88 -10.75 -20.02 2.38
N ARG A 89 -11.11 -19.04 1.55
CA ARG A 89 -10.73 -18.97 0.13
C ARG A 89 -9.44 -18.21 -0.11
N PHE A 90 -8.79 -17.70 0.92
CA PHE A 90 -7.55 -16.93 0.81
C PHE A 90 -6.48 -17.65 -0.04
N LEU A 91 -6.28 -18.96 0.16
CA LEU A 91 -5.31 -19.73 -0.59
C LEU A 91 -5.59 -19.83 -2.09
N ASN A 92 -6.84 -19.57 -2.53
CA ASN A 92 -7.16 -19.54 -3.95
C ASN A 92 -6.48 -18.40 -4.70
N MET A 93 -6.04 -17.35 -4.00
CA MET A 93 -5.30 -16.23 -4.59
C MET A 93 -3.96 -16.66 -5.19
N PHE A 94 -3.39 -17.77 -4.69
CA PHE A 94 -2.10 -18.30 -5.14
C PHE A 94 -2.21 -19.42 -6.18
N ARG A 95 -3.42 -19.81 -6.59
CA ARG A 95 -3.62 -20.88 -7.57
C ARG A 95 -3.26 -20.47 -8.99
N VAL A 96 -3.36 -19.18 -9.30
CA VAL A 96 -3.09 -18.65 -10.65
C VAL A 96 -2.29 -17.36 -10.51
N PHE A 97 -1.20 -17.28 -11.27
CA PHE A 97 -0.45 -16.03 -11.45
C PHE A 97 -0.92 -15.37 -12.75
N LYS A 98 -1.60 -14.25 -12.63
CA LYS A 98 -2.09 -13.49 -13.78
C LYS A 98 -1.41 -12.12 -13.84
N VAL A 99 -0.47 -11.95 -14.76
CA VAL A 99 0.35 -10.72 -14.91
C VAL A 99 -0.51 -9.48 -15.19
N THR A 100 -1.65 -9.66 -15.88
CA THR A 100 -2.56 -8.56 -16.21
C THR A 100 -3.49 -8.14 -15.06
N SER A 101 -3.41 -8.82 -13.91
CA SER A 101 -4.22 -8.49 -12.73
C SER A 101 -3.33 -7.93 -11.62
N PRO A 102 -3.41 -6.64 -11.29
CA PRO A 102 -2.64 -6.04 -10.20
C PRO A 102 -2.84 -6.77 -8.87
N MET A 103 -4.07 -7.21 -8.58
CA MET A 103 -4.37 -7.97 -7.37
C MET A 103 -3.62 -9.32 -7.34
N SER A 104 -3.57 -10.06 -8.46
CA SER A 104 -2.84 -11.33 -8.52
C SER A 104 -1.34 -11.11 -8.37
N VAL A 105 -0.78 -10.12 -9.06
CA VAL A 105 0.63 -9.76 -8.95
C VAL A 105 0.96 -9.34 -7.51
N GLY A 106 0.13 -8.49 -6.90
CA GLY A 106 0.30 -8.03 -5.52
C GLY A 106 0.28 -9.16 -4.49
N SER A 107 -0.62 -10.14 -4.65
CA SER A 107 -0.68 -11.30 -3.75
C SER A 107 0.63 -12.10 -3.76
N TRP A 108 1.21 -12.30 -4.94
CA TRP A 108 2.50 -12.99 -5.07
C TRP A 108 3.67 -12.17 -4.55
N ILE A 109 3.68 -10.84 -4.79
CA ILE A 109 4.68 -9.94 -4.20
C ILE A 109 4.62 -10.01 -2.68
N LEU A 110 3.42 -9.93 -2.10
CA LEU A 110 3.20 -10.02 -0.66
C LEU A 110 3.67 -11.37 -0.10
N LEU A 111 3.39 -12.48 -0.79
CA LEU A 111 3.83 -13.80 -0.39
C LEU A 111 5.37 -13.90 -0.37
N VAL A 112 6.03 -13.43 -1.43
CA VAL A 112 7.48 -13.49 -1.56
C VAL A 112 8.15 -12.56 -0.54
N SER A 113 7.72 -11.31 -0.46
CA SER A 113 8.27 -10.33 0.49
C SER A 113 8.03 -10.77 1.93
N GLY A 114 6.78 -11.08 2.28
CA GLY A 114 6.41 -11.48 3.65
C GLY A 114 7.06 -12.79 4.07
N GLY A 115 7.13 -13.77 3.20
CA GLY A 115 7.84 -15.04 3.45
C GLY A 115 9.33 -14.83 3.66
N ALA A 116 9.96 -14.01 2.83
CA ALA A 116 11.40 -13.73 2.94
C ALA A 116 11.73 -12.90 4.20
N SER A 117 11.00 -11.80 4.45
CA SER A 117 11.27 -10.93 5.60
C SER A 117 10.98 -11.63 6.93
N SER A 118 9.88 -12.40 7.01
CA SER A 118 9.57 -13.19 8.20
C SER A 118 10.63 -14.27 8.46
N THR A 119 11.12 -14.95 7.41
CA THR A 119 12.21 -15.92 7.51
C THR A 119 13.50 -15.25 8.00
N ALA A 120 13.86 -14.12 7.41
CA ALA A 120 15.04 -13.36 7.82
C ALA A 120 14.96 -12.92 9.28
N ALA A 121 13.81 -12.42 9.72
CA ALA A 121 13.58 -12.01 11.11
C ALA A 121 13.62 -13.19 12.08
N ALA A 122 13.00 -14.32 11.75
CA ALA A 122 13.07 -15.53 12.57
C ALA A 122 14.49 -16.03 12.73
N LEU A 123 15.27 -16.09 11.64
CA LEU A 123 16.66 -16.52 11.66
C LEU A 123 17.59 -15.53 12.38
N GLU A 124 17.27 -14.23 12.31
CA GLU A 124 17.96 -13.20 13.12
C GLU A 124 17.73 -13.41 14.62
N LEU A 125 16.51 -13.67 15.03
CA LEU A 125 16.16 -13.88 16.43
C LEU A 125 16.74 -15.19 17.00
N LEU A 126 16.79 -16.24 16.17
CA LEU A 126 17.35 -17.54 16.54
C LEU A 126 18.89 -17.56 16.47
N GLY A 127 19.52 -16.64 15.77
CA GLY A 127 20.97 -16.57 15.58
C GLY A 127 21.56 -17.70 14.74
N ILE A 128 20.75 -18.38 13.91
CA ILE A 128 21.13 -19.58 13.14
C ILE A 128 21.08 -19.34 11.64
N LEU A 129 21.64 -20.26 10.86
CA LEU A 129 21.53 -20.35 9.40
C LEU A 129 21.85 -19.02 8.67
N LYS A 130 22.96 -18.36 9.03
CA LYS A 130 23.39 -17.07 8.45
C LYS A 130 23.31 -17.00 6.93
N PRO A 131 23.70 -18.03 6.13
CA PRO A 131 23.58 -17.99 4.67
C PRO A 131 22.13 -17.93 4.19
N VAL A 132 21.22 -18.69 4.83
CA VAL A 132 19.79 -18.70 4.49
C VAL A 132 19.16 -17.34 4.84
N LYS A 133 19.54 -16.78 5.99
CA LYS A 133 19.15 -15.43 6.39
C LYS A 133 19.57 -14.39 5.35
N ALA A 134 20.83 -14.42 4.91
CA ALA A 134 21.34 -13.48 3.91
C ALA A 134 20.59 -13.60 2.57
N LEU A 135 20.25 -14.82 2.14
CA LEU A 135 19.42 -15.04 0.96
C LEU A 135 18.00 -14.46 1.16
N ALA A 136 17.38 -14.72 2.31
CA ALA A 136 16.06 -14.19 2.63
C ALA A 136 16.04 -12.64 2.66
N GLU A 137 17.08 -12.02 3.23
CA GLU A 137 17.25 -10.56 3.20
C GLU A 137 17.39 -10.02 1.76
N ALA A 138 18.16 -10.69 0.91
CA ALA A 138 18.31 -10.30 -0.50
C ALA A 138 16.98 -10.41 -1.26
N VAL A 139 16.24 -11.49 -1.05
CA VAL A 139 14.90 -11.66 -1.66
C VAL A 139 13.94 -10.59 -1.17
N SER A 140 13.91 -10.31 0.14
CA SER A 140 13.07 -9.27 0.72
C SER A 140 13.44 -7.88 0.19
N PHE A 141 14.72 -7.58 0.02
CA PHE A 141 15.20 -6.33 -0.56
C PHE A 141 14.71 -6.12 -2.00
N VAL A 142 14.72 -7.16 -2.82
CA VAL A 142 14.25 -7.09 -4.22
C VAL A 142 12.72 -7.00 -4.29
N ALA A 143 12.01 -7.72 -3.41
CA ALA A 143 10.55 -7.74 -3.39
C ALA A 143 9.93 -6.51 -2.68
N GLY A 144 10.71 -5.81 -1.85
CA GLY A 144 10.23 -4.68 -1.05
C GLY A 144 9.76 -3.48 -1.85
N PRO A 145 10.55 -2.93 -2.80
CA PRO A 145 10.10 -1.80 -3.62
C PRO A 145 8.81 -2.10 -4.41
N PRO A 146 8.66 -3.25 -5.08
CA PRO A 146 7.37 -3.65 -5.65
C PRO A 146 6.25 -3.69 -4.61
N LEU A 147 6.48 -4.21 -3.39
CA LEU A 147 5.47 -4.25 -2.33
C LEU A 147 5.04 -2.84 -1.90
N ALA A 148 5.99 -1.91 -1.78
CA ALA A 148 5.72 -0.53 -1.37
C ALA A 148 4.94 0.28 -2.44
N THR A 149 5.02 -0.10 -3.70
CA THR A 149 4.48 0.70 -4.82
C THR A 149 3.26 0.08 -5.50
N TYR A 150 3.09 -1.25 -5.48
CA TYR A 150 2.03 -1.91 -6.24
C TYR A 150 0.63 -1.54 -5.78
N THR A 151 0.44 -1.20 -4.51
CA THR A 151 -0.84 -0.76 -3.98
C THR A 151 -1.32 0.54 -4.62
N GLY A 152 -0.40 1.44 -4.97
CA GLY A 152 -0.69 2.62 -5.79
C GLY A 152 -1.16 2.24 -7.21
N ALA A 153 -0.52 1.25 -7.82
CA ALA A 153 -0.95 0.72 -9.13
C ALA A 153 -2.32 0.01 -9.03
N LEU A 154 -2.59 -0.67 -7.92
CA LEU A 154 -3.89 -1.30 -7.65
C LEU A 154 -5.00 -0.25 -7.52
N VAL A 155 -4.76 0.83 -6.79
CA VAL A 155 -5.71 1.97 -6.65
C VAL A 155 -5.96 2.63 -8.00
N ALA A 156 -4.93 2.81 -8.81
CA ALA A 156 -5.04 3.39 -10.15
C ALA A 156 -5.85 2.52 -11.13
N HIS A 157 -5.96 1.21 -10.90
CA HIS A 157 -6.70 0.29 -11.74
C HIS A 157 -8.20 0.27 -11.41
N THR A 158 -8.84 1.41 -11.61
CA THR A 158 -10.24 1.69 -11.26
C THR A 158 -10.94 2.51 -12.34
N ALA A 159 -12.29 2.52 -12.29
CA ALA A 159 -13.11 3.40 -13.10
C ALA A 159 -13.27 4.82 -12.51
N ILE A 160 -12.70 5.08 -11.32
CA ILE A 160 -12.75 6.40 -10.69
C ILE A 160 -11.76 7.32 -11.43
N PRO A 161 -12.23 8.40 -12.11
CA PRO A 161 -11.39 9.20 -13.00
C PRO A 161 -10.14 9.77 -12.33
N VAL A 162 -10.28 10.33 -11.12
CA VAL A 162 -9.17 10.95 -10.39
C VAL A 162 -8.03 9.99 -10.08
N TRP A 163 -8.33 8.72 -9.83
CA TRP A 163 -7.32 7.71 -9.56
C TRP A 163 -6.76 7.07 -10.82
N SER A 164 -7.62 6.82 -11.82
CA SER A 164 -7.16 6.22 -13.08
C SER A 164 -6.29 7.18 -13.90
N GLU A 165 -6.54 8.48 -13.83
CA GLU A 165 -5.69 9.50 -14.47
C GLU A 165 -4.38 9.73 -13.72
N ALA A 166 -4.34 9.49 -12.38
CA ALA A 166 -3.15 9.57 -11.56
C ALA A 166 -2.28 8.30 -11.59
N ARG A 167 -2.50 7.38 -12.52
CA ARG A 167 -1.83 6.07 -12.58
C ARG A 167 -0.30 6.15 -12.65
N ASP A 168 0.24 7.22 -13.22
CA ASP A 168 1.67 7.41 -13.37
C ASP A 168 2.33 7.92 -12.08
N GLU A 169 1.58 8.63 -11.23
CA GLU A 169 2.06 9.22 -9.98
C GLU A 169 1.78 8.34 -8.76
N LEU A 170 0.62 7.69 -8.70
CA LEU A 170 0.18 6.94 -7.52
C LEU A 170 1.19 5.89 -7.02
N PRO A 171 1.84 5.08 -7.87
CA PRO A 171 2.85 4.13 -7.38
C PRO A 171 4.03 4.81 -6.70
N TRP A 172 4.49 5.93 -7.22
CA TRP A 172 5.60 6.71 -6.64
C TRP A 172 5.19 7.43 -5.36
N LEU A 173 3.97 7.96 -5.33
CA LEU A 173 3.38 8.57 -4.14
C LEU A 173 3.31 7.56 -2.98
N PHE A 174 2.79 6.36 -3.26
CA PHE A 174 2.74 5.27 -2.26
C PHE A 174 4.15 4.83 -1.83
N GLY A 175 5.11 4.77 -2.76
CA GLY A 175 6.50 4.46 -2.43
C GLY A 175 7.15 5.51 -1.53
N ALA A 176 6.89 6.80 -1.77
CA ALA A 176 7.39 7.90 -0.95
C ALA A 176 6.77 7.86 0.46
N SER A 177 5.45 7.67 0.55
CA SER A 177 4.72 7.50 1.81
C SER A 177 5.22 6.28 2.59
N ALA A 178 5.48 5.17 1.89
CA ALA A 178 6.07 3.97 2.48
C ALA A 178 7.45 4.23 3.08
N ALA A 179 8.32 4.97 2.36
CA ALA A 179 9.64 5.35 2.86
C ALA A 179 9.55 6.27 4.09
N ALA A 180 8.61 7.23 4.09
CA ALA A 180 8.33 8.08 5.24
C ALA A 180 7.91 7.26 6.45
N SER A 181 6.92 6.40 6.28
CA SER A 181 6.34 5.58 7.35
C SER A 181 7.34 4.56 7.90
N ALA A 182 8.08 3.86 7.03
CA ALA A 182 9.11 2.91 7.44
C ALA A 182 10.27 3.58 8.17
N GLY A 183 10.71 4.75 7.68
CA GLY A 183 11.73 5.56 8.33
C GLY A 183 11.31 6.01 9.73
N ALA A 184 10.07 6.50 9.87
CA ALA A 184 9.51 6.90 11.15
C ALA A 184 9.39 5.71 12.11
N ALA A 185 8.81 4.59 11.64
CA ALA A 185 8.66 3.38 12.45
C ALA A 185 10.02 2.82 12.89
N ALA A 186 11.00 2.71 12.00
CA ALA A 186 12.34 2.26 12.36
C ALA A 186 13.03 3.19 13.35
N ALA A 187 12.84 4.52 13.22
CA ALA A 187 13.41 5.50 14.14
C ALA A 187 12.88 5.34 15.57
N LEU A 188 11.60 4.98 15.74
CA LEU A 188 11.00 4.76 17.07
C LEU A 188 11.65 3.59 17.82
N PHE A 189 12.07 2.55 17.13
CA PHE A 189 12.64 1.34 17.72
C PHE A 189 14.17 1.30 17.64
N THR A 190 14.82 2.37 17.19
CA THR A 190 16.28 2.45 17.07
C THR A 190 16.82 3.51 18.06
N PRO A 191 17.90 3.20 18.81
CA PRO A 191 18.55 4.20 19.66
C PRO A 191 18.90 5.47 18.90
N LEU A 192 18.81 6.62 19.58
CA LEU A 192 18.92 7.94 18.96
C LEU A 192 20.21 8.13 18.14
N GLU A 193 21.33 7.60 18.64
CA GLU A 193 22.64 7.69 17.98
C GLU A 193 22.68 6.94 16.64
N ALA A 194 21.90 5.85 16.52
CA ALA A 194 21.85 4.99 15.32
C ALA A 194 20.67 5.33 14.38
N SER A 195 19.67 6.11 14.83
CA SER A 195 18.44 6.40 14.11
C SER A 195 18.56 7.46 12.99
N GLY A 196 19.73 8.09 12.85
CA GLY A 196 19.95 9.19 11.89
C GLY A 196 19.51 8.87 10.46
N PRO A 197 19.92 7.73 9.86
CA PRO A 197 19.48 7.36 8.50
C PRO A 197 17.95 7.14 8.41
N ALA A 198 17.33 6.52 9.41
CA ALA A 198 15.88 6.31 9.46
C ALA A 198 15.11 7.65 9.49
N ARG A 199 15.54 8.60 10.31
CA ARG A 199 14.94 9.93 10.36
C ARG A 199 15.10 10.69 9.03
N ARG A 200 16.26 10.55 8.38
CA ARG A 200 16.47 11.14 7.04
C ARG A 200 15.55 10.49 6.00
N ALA A 201 15.37 9.17 6.06
CA ALA A 201 14.44 8.48 5.19
C ALA A 201 12.98 8.94 5.42
N ALA A 202 12.58 9.12 6.69
CA ALA A 202 11.26 9.67 7.02
C ALA A 202 11.06 11.06 6.43
N VAL A 203 11.99 11.99 6.67
CA VAL A 203 11.88 13.37 6.15
C VAL A 203 11.92 13.38 4.61
N ALA A 204 12.86 12.66 3.99
CA ALA A 204 12.97 12.62 2.53
C ALA A 204 11.73 12.00 1.88
N GLY A 205 11.19 10.93 2.48
CA GLY A 205 9.93 10.31 2.04
C GLY A 205 8.76 11.30 2.11
N THR A 206 8.60 12.01 3.24
CA THR A 206 7.55 13.04 3.38
C THR A 206 7.70 14.18 2.37
N VAL A 207 8.90 14.68 2.16
CA VAL A 207 9.15 15.74 1.17
C VAL A 207 8.83 15.25 -0.25
N ALA A 208 9.23 14.01 -0.58
CA ALA A 208 8.92 13.40 -1.86
C ALA A 208 7.41 13.19 -2.04
N GLU A 209 6.72 12.71 -1.00
CA GLU A 209 5.26 12.51 -0.98
C GLU A 209 4.52 13.83 -1.25
N LEU A 210 4.87 14.90 -0.53
CA LEU A 210 4.27 16.22 -0.74
C LEU A 210 4.54 16.76 -2.14
N GLY A 211 5.77 16.59 -2.65
CA GLY A 211 6.12 17.00 -4.00
C GLY A 211 5.36 16.24 -5.08
N LEU A 212 5.23 14.92 -4.92
CA LEU A 212 4.46 14.07 -5.84
C LEU A 212 2.96 14.37 -5.78
N MET A 213 2.42 14.65 -4.59
CA MET A 213 1.02 15.05 -4.41
C MET A 213 0.73 16.37 -5.15
N GLN A 214 1.59 17.38 -5.01
CA GLN A 214 1.46 18.65 -5.73
C GLN A 214 1.57 18.47 -7.24
N LEU A 215 2.52 17.64 -7.71
CA LEU A 215 2.68 17.32 -9.12
C LEU A 215 1.43 16.63 -9.67
N MET A 216 0.91 15.65 -8.96
CA MET A 216 -0.31 14.92 -9.30
C MET A 216 -1.51 15.86 -9.39
N GLU A 217 -1.75 16.69 -8.37
CA GLU A 217 -2.85 17.66 -8.38
C GLU A 217 -2.74 18.65 -9.57
N HIS A 218 -1.52 19.09 -9.89
CA HIS A 218 -1.30 20.00 -11.02
C HIS A 218 -1.59 19.32 -12.36
N ARG A 219 -1.18 18.06 -12.53
CA ARG A 219 -1.41 17.29 -13.77
C ARG A 219 -2.86 16.92 -13.98
N LEU A 220 -3.58 16.60 -12.92
CA LEU A 220 -5.00 16.22 -12.97
C LEU A 220 -5.93 17.38 -13.38
N GLY A 221 -5.50 18.63 -13.28
CA GLY A 221 -6.25 19.80 -13.72
C GLY A 221 -7.68 19.83 -13.17
N VAL A 222 -8.68 19.78 -14.06
CA VAL A 222 -10.11 19.83 -13.67
C VAL A 222 -10.52 18.60 -12.85
N VAL A 223 -9.99 17.43 -13.15
CA VAL A 223 -10.30 16.18 -12.41
C VAL A 223 -9.75 16.26 -10.98
N GLY A 224 -8.61 16.93 -10.78
CA GLY A 224 -8.02 17.18 -9.47
C GLY A 224 -8.80 18.15 -8.57
N ALA A 225 -9.83 18.82 -9.09
CA ALA A 225 -10.68 19.72 -8.29
C ALA A 225 -11.37 18.99 -7.12
N VAL A 226 -11.54 17.67 -7.21
CA VAL A 226 -12.10 16.83 -6.14
C VAL A 226 -11.26 16.94 -4.85
N TYR A 227 -9.93 17.02 -4.95
CA TYR A 227 -9.04 17.19 -3.79
C TYR A 227 -9.15 18.55 -3.09
N LYS A 228 -9.85 19.52 -3.71
CA LYS A 228 -10.02 20.89 -3.19
C LYS A 228 -11.44 21.17 -2.71
N GLN A 229 -12.37 20.25 -2.92
CA GLN A 229 -13.79 20.45 -2.66
C GLN A 229 -14.36 19.45 -1.64
N GLY A 230 -15.41 19.86 -0.91
CA GLY A 230 -16.12 19.01 0.02
C GLY A 230 -15.25 18.44 1.15
N GLU A 231 -15.62 17.26 1.62
CA GLU A 231 -14.91 16.55 2.68
C GLU A 231 -13.49 16.16 2.24
N ALA A 232 -13.31 15.74 0.97
CA ALA A 232 -12.00 15.39 0.42
C ALA A 232 -11.02 16.57 0.50
N GLY A 233 -11.47 17.80 0.20
CA GLY A 233 -10.65 19.01 0.33
C GLY A 233 -10.31 19.34 1.78
N THR A 234 -11.16 18.96 2.74
CA THR A 234 -10.87 19.14 4.17
C THR A 234 -9.79 18.13 4.62
N TYR A 235 -9.92 16.86 4.25
CA TYR A 235 -8.92 15.83 4.58
C TYR A 235 -7.56 16.11 3.92
N ASN A 236 -7.55 16.57 2.67
CA ASN A 236 -6.31 16.92 1.98
C ASN A 236 -5.53 18.09 2.61
N LYS A 237 -6.21 18.97 3.37
CA LYS A 237 -5.56 20.07 4.11
C LYS A 237 -5.01 19.64 5.47
N ILE A 238 -5.53 18.54 6.03
CA ILE A 238 -5.15 18.03 7.35
C ILE A 238 -3.98 17.02 7.22
N ALA A 239 -3.95 16.28 6.10
CA ALA A 239 -2.87 15.34 5.80
C ALA A 239 -1.59 16.05 5.38
#